data_b9446e9cddbf0907a1ee394b317ee6ce
#
_entry.id   b9446e9cddbf0907a1ee394b317ee6ce
#
_cell.length_a   1.000
_cell.length_b   1.000
_cell.length_c   1.000
_cell.angle_alpha   90.00
_cell.angle_beta   90.00
_cell.angle_gamma   90.00
#
_symmetry.space_group_name_H-M   'P 1'
#
loop_
_entity.id
_entity.type
_entity.pdbx_description
1 polymer ?
#
loop_
_entity_poly.entity_id
_entity_poly.type
_entity_poly.pdbx_seq_one_letter_code
_entity_poly.pdbx_strand_id
1 'polypeptide(L)'
;EEVNNKMRYYNQTNYPHVPYPTLTDLPELGRSDTTVRDAGCGLCASCMVVENMTGREFPLIDCLELSINVNANHSPGTDLTVLGPYIAERFDLDLVITDDPELLRAHLKKGYMAVACSAGDRPEEDYIGVFSHGGHFIAVVGIEEDGEHITVLDPSLMPDKYQEDGR
;
A
#
# COMPACT_ATOMS: atom_id res chain seq x y z
N GLU A 1 28.08 -15.91 8.01
CA GLU A 1 27.00 -15.94 6.98
C GLU A 1 26.27 -14.59 7.05
N GLU A 2 26.55 -13.72 6.07
CA GLU A 2 25.75 -12.51 5.90
C GLU A 2 24.34 -12.95 5.49
N VAL A 3 23.39 -12.80 6.40
CA VAL A 3 21.98 -12.92 6.07
C VAL A 3 21.67 -11.74 5.15
N ASN A 4 21.54 -12.02 3.87
CA ASN A 4 21.20 -11.04 2.84
C ASN A 4 19.74 -10.61 3.05
N ASN A 5 19.55 -9.65 3.95
CA ASN A 5 18.23 -9.16 4.36
C ASN A 5 17.70 -8.19 3.31
N LYS A 6 17.57 -8.70 2.06
CA LYS A 6 17.01 -7.91 0.96
C LYS A 6 15.53 -7.69 1.21
N MET A 7 15.12 -6.42 1.25
CA MET A 7 13.72 -5.99 1.35
C MET A 7 12.90 -6.59 0.20
N ARG A 8 11.76 -7.20 0.50
CA ARG A 8 10.82 -7.69 -0.50
C ARG A 8 10.02 -6.53 -1.10
N TYR A 9 9.87 -6.53 -2.42
CA TYR A 9 9.27 -5.43 -3.15
C TYR A 9 8.32 -5.91 -4.24
N TYR A 10 7.14 -5.30 -4.30
CA TYR A 10 6.14 -5.50 -5.33
C TYR A 10 5.85 -4.18 -6.03
N ASN A 11 6.04 -4.16 -7.35
CA ASN A 11 5.70 -3.01 -8.19
C ASN A 11 4.45 -3.32 -9.01
N GLN A 12 3.35 -2.61 -8.74
CA GLN A 12 2.08 -2.81 -9.44
C GLN A 12 2.19 -2.62 -10.95
N THR A 13 3.14 -1.81 -11.41
CA THR A 13 3.35 -1.57 -12.84
C THR A 13 3.81 -2.81 -13.60
N ASN A 14 4.32 -3.83 -12.90
CA ASN A 14 4.71 -5.11 -13.48
C ASN A 14 3.52 -6.04 -13.79
N TYR A 15 2.30 -5.64 -13.42
CA TYR A 15 1.09 -6.46 -13.54
C TYR A 15 0.00 -5.78 -14.40
N PRO A 16 0.32 -5.39 -15.66
CA PRO A 16 -0.64 -4.69 -16.53
C PRO A 16 -1.77 -5.58 -17.05
N HIS A 17 -1.63 -6.91 -16.93
CA HIS A 17 -2.58 -7.88 -17.45
C HIS A 17 -3.25 -8.72 -16.38
N VAL A 18 -2.98 -8.45 -15.09
CA VAL A 18 -3.64 -9.14 -13.98
C VAL A 18 -4.93 -8.38 -13.65
N PRO A 19 -6.10 -8.98 -13.89
CA PRO A 19 -7.38 -8.32 -13.58
C PRO A 19 -7.53 -8.09 -12.08
N TYR A 20 -7.90 -6.88 -11.72
CA TYR A 20 -8.35 -6.54 -10.38
C TYR A 20 -9.58 -5.64 -10.49
N PRO A 21 -10.74 -6.24 -10.76
CA PRO A 21 -11.98 -5.48 -10.93
C PRO A 21 -12.37 -4.86 -9.59
N THR A 22 -12.59 -3.54 -9.59
CA THR A 22 -13.03 -2.82 -8.40
C THR A 22 -14.54 -2.59 -8.43
N LEU A 23 -15.15 -2.66 -7.26
CA LEU A 23 -16.55 -2.34 -7.08
C LEU A 23 -16.71 -0.82 -7.11
N THR A 24 -17.72 -0.34 -7.82
CA THR A 24 -18.06 1.08 -7.82
C THR A 24 -19.02 1.39 -6.69
N ASP A 25 -19.10 2.66 -6.27
CA ASP A 25 -20.08 3.12 -5.30
C ASP A 25 -21.50 3.15 -5.88
N LEU A 26 -21.61 2.98 -7.21
CA LEU A 26 -22.88 2.91 -7.93
C LEU A 26 -23.10 1.47 -8.40
N PRO A 27 -23.92 0.69 -7.70
CA PRO A 27 -24.15 -0.73 -8.02
C PRO A 27 -24.64 -0.98 -9.47
N GLU A 28 -25.33 -0.03 -10.06
CA GLU A 28 -25.82 -0.09 -11.44
C GLU A 28 -24.69 -0.04 -12.49
N LEU A 29 -23.52 0.46 -12.14
CA LEU A 29 -22.36 0.50 -13.03
C LEU A 29 -21.53 -0.79 -13.01
N GLY A 30 -21.77 -1.65 -12.01
CA GLY A 30 -21.07 -2.92 -11.87
C GLY A 30 -19.60 -2.78 -11.54
N ARG A 31 -18.80 -3.78 -11.93
CA ARG A 31 -17.36 -3.81 -11.70
C ARG A 31 -16.61 -3.13 -12.83
N SER A 32 -15.53 -2.44 -12.47
CA SER A 32 -14.59 -1.90 -13.47
C SER A 32 -13.70 -2.99 -14.07
N ASP A 33 -13.14 -2.73 -15.25
CA ASP A 33 -12.19 -3.61 -15.93
C ASP A 33 -10.73 -3.25 -15.59
N THR A 34 -10.48 -2.73 -14.38
CA THR A 34 -9.14 -2.34 -13.94
C THR A 34 -8.22 -3.53 -13.67
N THR A 35 -6.93 -3.26 -13.71
CA THR A 35 -5.88 -4.24 -13.44
C THR A 35 -5.12 -3.89 -12.15
N VAL A 36 -4.25 -4.78 -11.71
CA VAL A 36 -3.34 -4.51 -10.58
C VAL A 36 -2.48 -3.28 -10.86
N ARG A 37 -2.04 -3.08 -12.11
CA ARG A 37 -1.30 -1.87 -12.50
C ARG A 37 -2.07 -0.60 -12.16
N ASP A 38 -3.39 -0.59 -12.35
CA ASP A 38 -4.22 0.61 -12.18
C ASP A 38 -4.71 0.81 -10.75
N ALA A 39 -5.00 -0.28 -10.04
CA ALA A 39 -5.70 -0.26 -8.76
C ALA A 39 -5.03 -1.07 -7.64
N GLY A 40 -3.83 -1.59 -7.87
CA GLY A 40 -3.18 -2.58 -7.00
C GLY A 40 -2.25 -2.02 -5.93
N CYS A 41 -2.18 -0.69 -5.72
CA CYS A 41 -1.24 -0.12 -4.74
C CYS A 41 -1.48 -0.65 -3.32
N GLY A 42 -2.72 -0.76 -2.88
CA GLY A 42 -3.07 -1.30 -1.56
C GLY A 42 -2.73 -2.77 -1.40
N LEU A 43 -2.88 -3.57 -2.46
CA LEU A 43 -2.48 -4.98 -2.47
C LEU A 43 -0.97 -5.13 -2.35
N CYS A 44 -0.21 -4.43 -3.20
CA CYS A 44 1.24 -4.49 -3.21
C CYS A 44 1.83 -3.99 -1.88
N ALA A 45 1.35 -2.86 -1.36
CA ALA A 45 1.79 -2.33 -0.08
C ALA A 45 1.52 -3.30 1.07
N SER A 46 0.36 -3.95 1.09
CA SER A 46 0.01 -4.95 2.10
C SER A 46 0.92 -6.18 2.04
N CYS A 47 1.20 -6.69 0.84
CA CYS A 47 2.14 -7.80 0.66
C CYS A 47 3.54 -7.43 1.15
N MET A 48 4.03 -6.24 0.82
CA MET A 48 5.34 -5.77 1.25
C MET A 48 5.44 -5.65 2.78
N VAL A 49 4.42 -5.10 3.43
CA VAL A 49 4.40 -4.96 4.89
C VAL A 49 4.39 -6.34 5.56
N VAL A 50 3.50 -7.23 5.14
CA VAL A 50 3.40 -8.59 5.73
C VAL A 50 4.70 -9.36 5.55
N GLU A 51 5.23 -9.41 4.34
CA GLU A 51 6.43 -10.21 4.05
C GLU A 51 7.68 -9.67 4.73
N ASN A 52 7.87 -8.34 4.74
CA ASN A 52 9.05 -7.72 5.36
C ASN A 52 8.98 -7.75 6.89
N MET A 53 7.79 -7.65 7.47
CA MET A 53 7.62 -7.67 8.92
C MET A 53 7.65 -9.07 9.51
N THR A 54 7.04 -10.05 8.83
CA THR A 54 6.85 -11.41 9.35
C THR A 54 7.85 -12.43 8.82
N GLY A 55 8.47 -12.17 7.66
CA GLY A 55 9.26 -13.16 6.93
C GLY A 55 8.45 -14.27 6.27
N ARG A 56 7.11 -14.20 6.34
CA ARG A 56 6.19 -15.16 5.73
C ARG A 56 5.77 -14.68 4.35
N GLU A 57 5.60 -15.61 3.44
CA GLU A 57 5.13 -15.29 2.08
C GLU A 57 3.66 -14.86 2.09
N PHE A 58 3.39 -13.79 1.38
CA PHE A 58 2.06 -13.32 1.06
C PHE A 58 2.02 -12.86 -0.40
N PRO A 59 1.94 -13.81 -1.35
CA PRO A 59 1.97 -13.50 -2.76
C PRO A 59 0.85 -12.56 -3.18
N LEU A 60 1.12 -11.71 -4.16
CA LEU A 60 0.16 -10.72 -4.64
C LEU A 60 -1.19 -11.33 -5.01
N ILE A 61 -1.17 -12.51 -5.66
CA ILE A 61 -2.41 -13.19 -6.05
C ILE A 61 -3.26 -13.58 -4.84
N ASP A 62 -2.64 -14.00 -3.73
CA ASP A 62 -3.35 -14.37 -2.51
C ASP A 62 -4.01 -13.14 -1.86
N CYS A 63 -3.31 -12.01 -1.85
CA CYS A 63 -3.85 -10.74 -1.36
C CYS A 63 -5.02 -10.25 -2.25
N LEU A 64 -4.87 -10.37 -3.56
CA LEU A 64 -5.90 -10.02 -4.53
C LEU A 64 -7.16 -10.87 -4.34
N GLU A 65 -7.01 -12.19 -4.24
CA GLU A 65 -8.12 -13.11 -4.02
C GLU A 65 -8.82 -12.83 -2.68
N LEU A 66 -8.05 -12.59 -1.62
CA LEU A 66 -8.61 -12.21 -0.34
C LEU A 66 -9.42 -10.90 -0.44
N SER A 67 -8.87 -9.88 -1.09
CA SER A 67 -9.56 -8.60 -1.30
C SER A 67 -10.90 -8.77 -1.99
N ILE A 68 -10.94 -9.57 -3.07
CA ILE A 68 -12.19 -9.85 -3.80
C ILE A 68 -13.17 -10.64 -2.92
N ASN A 69 -12.69 -11.65 -2.22
CA ASN A 69 -13.54 -12.53 -1.40
C ASN A 69 -14.22 -11.78 -0.24
N VAL A 70 -13.57 -10.76 0.31
CA VAL A 70 -14.13 -9.94 1.39
C VAL A 70 -14.76 -8.64 0.91
N ASN A 71 -14.89 -8.46 -0.41
CA ASN A 71 -15.43 -7.24 -1.04
C ASN A 71 -14.69 -5.96 -0.64
N ALA A 72 -13.36 -6.03 -0.52
CA ALA A 72 -12.51 -4.87 -0.25
C ALA A 72 -12.06 -4.13 -1.52
N ASN A 73 -12.33 -4.71 -2.70
CA ASN A 73 -11.97 -4.18 -4.01
C ASN A 73 -12.89 -3.04 -4.46
N HIS A 74 -12.78 -1.90 -3.80
CA HIS A 74 -13.57 -0.70 -4.09
C HIS A 74 -12.84 0.24 -5.04
N SER A 75 -13.59 0.94 -5.89
CA SER A 75 -13.03 1.99 -6.76
C SER A 75 -12.50 3.16 -5.92
N PRO A 76 -11.28 3.67 -6.17
CA PRO A 76 -10.39 3.30 -7.29
C PRO A 76 -9.38 2.17 -7.00
N GLY A 77 -9.50 1.45 -5.90
CA GLY A 77 -8.52 0.44 -5.55
C GLY A 77 -8.98 -0.52 -4.46
N THR A 78 -8.39 -0.44 -3.28
CA THR A 78 -8.66 -1.34 -2.15
C THR A 78 -9.08 -0.55 -0.91
N ASP A 79 -10.16 -0.99 -0.27
CA ASP A 79 -10.53 -0.52 1.06
C ASP A 79 -9.75 -1.32 2.11
N LEU A 80 -8.68 -0.75 2.64
CA LEU A 80 -7.84 -1.41 3.63
C LEU A 80 -8.47 -1.45 5.02
N THR A 81 -9.51 -0.67 5.28
CA THR A 81 -10.28 -0.80 6.53
C THR A 81 -11.08 -2.11 6.55
N VAL A 82 -11.45 -2.61 5.37
CA VAL A 82 -12.09 -3.92 5.20
C VAL A 82 -11.05 -5.03 5.11
N LEU A 83 -10.03 -4.88 4.28
CA LEU A 83 -9.03 -5.93 4.03
C LEU A 83 -8.07 -6.14 5.21
N GLY A 84 -7.67 -5.06 5.89
CA GLY A 84 -6.67 -5.09 6.96
C GLY A 84 -6.97 -6.09 8.08
N PRO A 85 -8.19 -6.12 8.64
CA PRO A 85 -8.54 -7.10 9.67
C PRO A 85 -8.38 -8.56 9.24
N TYR A 86 -8.71 -8.90 7.99
CA TYR A 86 -8.54 -10.26 7.47
C TYR A 86 -7.07 -10.64 7.26
N ILE A 87 -6.25 -9.69 6.82
CA ILE A 87 -4.79 -9.89 6.74
C ILE A 87 -4.22 -10.10 8.14
N ALA A 88 -4.60 -9.27 9.10
CA ALA A 88 -4.14 -9.36 10.48
C ALA A 88 -4.48 -10.71 11.09
N GLU A 89 -5.71 -11.19 10.91
CA GLU A 89 -6.15 -12.52 11.38
C GLU A 89 -5.33 -13.64 10.72
N ARG A 90 -5.13 -13.58 9.40
CA ARG A 90 -4.42 -14.61 8.63
C ARG A 90 -2.97 -14.78 9.08
N PHE A 91 -2.31 -13.69 9.49
CA PHE A 91 -0.90 -13.68 9.87
C PHE A 91 -0.66 -13.53 11.37
N ASP A 92 -1.72 -13.59 12.17
CA ASP A 92 -1.66 -13.43 13.64
C ASP A 92 -0.98 -12.11 14.04
N LEU A 93 -1.46 -11.03 13.44
CA LEU A 93 -0.96 -9.67 13.66
C LEU A 93 -1.99 -8.82 14.40
N ASP A 94 -1.51 -7.91 15.23
CA ASP A 94 -2.33 -6.83 15.76
C ASP A 94 -2.45 -5.72 14.71
N LEU A 95 -3.67 -5.21 14.53
CA LEU A 95 -3.95 -4.12 13.60
C LEU A 95 -4.34 -2.87 14.37
N VAL A 96 -3.67 -1.76 14.02
CA VAL A 96 -4.05 -0.42 14.46
C VAL A 96 -4.32 0.42 13.23
N ILE A 97 -5.49 1.08 13.20
CA ILE A 97 -5.85 2.06 12.18
C ILE A 97 -5.85 3.43 12.84
N THR A 98 -5.08 4.36 12.31
CA THR A 98 -4.91 5.68 12.92
C THR A 98 -4.57 6.74 11.87
N ASP A 99 -4.87 7.98 12.17
CA ASP A 99 -4.42 9.18 11.45
C ASP A 99 -3.41 10.00 12.27
N ASP A 100 -2.99 9.47 13.42
CA ASP A 100 -2.00 10.12 14.30
C ASP A 100 -0.57 9.80 13.89
N PRO A 101 0.20 10.77 13.36
CA PRO A 101 1.58 10.56 12.94
C PRO A 101 2.52 10.21 14.10
N GLU A 102 2.23 10.68 15.32
CA GLU A 102 3.08 10.34 16.47
C GLU A 102 2.91 8.88 16.89
N LEU A 103 1.69 8.35 16.78
CA LEU A 103 1.45 6.93 17.02
C LEU A 103 2.17 6.07 15.96
N LEU A 104 2.14 6.50 14.70
CA LEU A 104 2.88 5.83 13.62
C LEU A 104 4.38 5.82 13.93
N ARG A 105 4.98 6.96 14.31
CA ARG A 105 6.40 7.04 14.68
C ARG A 105 6.74 6.09 15.82
N ALA A 106 5.92 6.07 16.87
CA ALA A 106 6.13 5.20 18.03
C ALA A 106 6.14 3.71 17.62
N HIS A 107 5.23 3.30 16.74
CA HIS A 107 5.20 1.93 16.24
C HIS A 107 6.40 1.59 15.33
N LEU A 108 6.79 2.50 14.43
CA LEU A 108 7.96 2.31 13.57
C LEU A 108 9.25 2.16 14.39
N LYS A 109 9.42 2.94 15.48
CA LYS A 109 10.55 2.82 16.39
C LYS A 109 10.62 1.47 17.10
N LYS A 110 9.50 0.79 17.26
CA LYS A 110 9.41 -0.58 17.81
C LYS A 110 9.65 -1.66 16.76
N GLY A 111 9.90 -1.29 15.50
CA GLY A 111 10.11 -2.23 14.41
C GLY A 111 8.85 -2.69 13.70
N TYR A 112 7.69 -2.10 13.99
CA TYR A 112 6.46 -2.37 13.27
C TYR A 112 6.45 -1.61 11.94
N MET A 113 5.66 -2.08 11.00
CA MET A 113 5.51 -1.49 9.67
C MET A 113 4.07 -1.05 9.45
N ALA A 114 3.85 -0.21 8.45
CA ALA A 114 2.52 0.32 8.15
C ALA A 114 2.26 0.39 6.65
N VAL A 115 0.98 0.31 6.28
CA VAL A 115 0.50 0.78 4.99
C VAL A 115 -0.08 2.16 5.22
N ALA A 116 0.46 3.16 4.52
CA ALA A 116 0.02 4.55 4.64
C ALA A 116 -0.76 4.97 3.38
N CYS A 117 -1.88 5.64 3.61
CA CYS A 117 -2.62 6.33 2.54
C CYS A 117 -2.02 7.72 2.37
N SER A 118 -1.48 8.00 1.18
CA SER A 118 -0.94 9.31 0.84
C SER A 118 -1.94 10.13 0.03
N ALA A 119 -1.95 11.44 0.27
CA ALA A 119 -2.77 12.37 -0.49
C ALA A 119 -2.25 12.53 -1.93
N GLY A 120 -3.17 12.72 -2.86
CA GLY A 120 -2.88 13.20 -4.20
C GLY A 120 -2.75 14.73 -4.26
N ASP A 121 -2.84 15.27 -5.46
CA ASP A 121 -2.78 16.71 -5.70
C ASP A 121 -3.93 17.45 -5.03
N ARG A 122 -3.62 18.63 -4.49
CA ARG A 122 -4.60 19.57 -3.94
C ARG A 122 -4.32 20.95 -4.54
N PRO A 123 -4.84 21.22 -5.75
CA PRO A 123 -4.57 22.46 -6.47
C PRO A 123 -4.93 23.74 -5.69
N GLU A 124 -5.99 23.66 -4.87
CA GLU A 124 -6.42 24.76 -4.02
C GLU A 124 -5.42 25.13 -2.90
N GLU A 125 -4.52 24.20 -2.57
CA GLU A 125 -3.44 24.39 -1.59
C GLU A 125 -2.06 24.53 -2.26
N ASP A 126 -2.00 24.57 -3.60
CA ASP A 126 -0.77 24.54 -4.37
C ASP A 126 0.12 23.34 -3.99
N TYR A 127 -0.51 22.18 -3.75
CA TYR A 127 0.15 20.98 -3.32
C TYR A 127 0.12 19.90 -4.40
N ILE A 128 1.29 19.35 -4.70
CA ILE A 128 1.46 18.20 -5.59
C ILE A 128 1.72 16.95 -4.76
N GLY A 129 0.96 15.89 -5.02
CA GLY A 129 1.10 14.63 -4.31
C GLY A 129 2.47 14.00 -4.51
N VAL A 130 3.18 13.73 -3.42
CA VAL A 130 4.56 13.20 -3.46
C VAL A 130 4.63 11.85 -4.18
N PHE A 131 3.70 10.95 -3.87
CA PHE A 131 3.72 9.56 -4.37
C PHE A 131 2.79 9.32 -5.55
N SER A 132 1.82 10.18 -5.76
CA SER A 132 0.88 10.10 -6.88
C SER A 132 0.09 11.39 -7.00
N HIS A 133 -0.37 11.71 -8.21
CA HIS A 133 -1.33 12.78 -8.44
C HIS A 133 -2.70 12.48 -7.84
N GLY A 134 -3.09 11.20 -7.78
CA GLY A 134 -4.26 10.73 -7.05
C GLY A 134 -3.90 10.21 -5.66
N GLY A 135 -4.88 9.68 -4.93
CA GLY A 135 -4.63 8.95 -3.70
C GLY A 135 -3.80 7.68 -3.95
N HIS A 136 -2.91 7.34 -3.02
CA HIS A 136 -1.99 6.22 -3.20
C HIS A 136 -1.64 5.58 -1.87
N PHE A 137 -1.52 4.24 -1.86
CA PHE A 137 -0.99 3.51 -0.73
C PHE A 137 0.50 3.23 -0.91
N ILE A 138 1.26 3.42 0.16
CA ILE A 138 2.69 3.10 0.23
C ILE A 138 2.97 2.21 1.44
N ALA A 139 4.04 1.42 1.38
CA ALA A 139 4.52 0.68 2.54
C ALA A 139 5.56 1.50 3.30
N VAL A 140 5.37 1.66 4.61
CA VAL A 140 6.33 2.31 5.51
C VAL A 140 7.01 1.20 6.30
N VAL A 141 8.30 0.99 6.05
CA VAL A 141 9.03 -0.19 6.50
C VAL A 141 10.13 0.10 7.52
N GLY A 142 10.35 1.35 7.86
CA GLY A 142 11.34 1.71 8.85
C GLY A 142 11.38 3.20 9.17
N ILE A 143 12.15 3.53 10.18
CA ILE A 143 12.42 4.89 10.62
C ILE A 143 13.90 5.00 10.98
N GLU A 144 14.53 6.11 10.59
CA GLU A 144 15.91 6.40 10.90
C GLU A 144 16.09 6.71 12.40
N GLU A 145 17.36 6.69 12.85
CA GLU A 145 17.70 7.00 14.26
C GLU A 145 17.30 8.42 14.68
N ASP A 146 17.23 9.37 13.74
CA ASP A 146 16.79 10.73 14.00
C ASP A 146 15.31 10.83 14.38
N GLY A 147 14.52 9.77 14.11
CA GLY A 147 13.09 9.72 14.37
C GLY A 147 12.21 10.58 13.44
N GLU A 148 12.81 11.13 12.39
CA GLU A 148 12.14 12.02 11.43
C GLU A 148 12.07 11.46 10.02
N HIS A 149 13.15 10.81 9.57
CA HIS A 149 13.19 10.18 8.24
C HIS A 149 12.64 8.76 8.29
N ILE A 150 11.70 8.47 7.42
CA ILE A 150 11.10 7.14 7.27
C ILE A 150 11.53 6.48 5.96
N THR A 151 11.62 5.16 5.97
CA THR A 151 11.87 4.36 4.77
C THR A 151 10.54 3.89 4.20
N VAL A 152 10.30 4.20 2.94
CA VAL A 152 9.09 3.81 2.24
C VAL A 152 9.39 2.95 1.02
N LEU A 153 8.46 2.06 0.69
CA LEU A 153 8.44 1.32 -0.56
C LEU A 153 7.20 1.77 -1.34
N ASP A 154 7.44 2.37 -2.49
CA ASP A 154 6.38 2.83 -3.39
C ASP A 154 5.98 1.71 -4.34
N PRO A 155 4.74 1.21 -4.27
CA PRO A 155 4.28 0.13 -5.16
C PRO A 155 4.06 0.57 -6.61
N SER A 156 4.17 1.84 -6.92
CA SER A 156 4.03 2.39 -8.28
C SER A 156 5.27 3.15 -8.70
N LEU A 157 6.42 2.48 -8.67
CA LEU A 157 7.70 3.09 -9.01
C LEU A 157 7.93 3.03 -10.53
N MET A 158 8.06 4.20 -11.14
CA MET A 158 8.43 4.39 -12.54
C MET A 158 9.77 5.12 -12.64
N PRO A 159 10.55 4.91 -13.72
CA PRO A 159 11.74 5.73 -13.97
C PRO A 159 11.40 7.23 -13.89
N ASP A 160 12.28 7.98 -13.26
CA ASP A 160 12.19 9.46 -13.15
C ASP A 160 10.95 10.02 -12.43
N LYS A 161 10.16 9.15 -11.77
CA LYS A 161 8.94 9.56 -11.07
C LYS A 161 9.14 10.72 -10.10
N TYR A 162 10.23 10.69 -9.30
CA TYR A 162 10.52 11.71 -8.30
C TYR A 162 11.38 12.87 -8.82
N GLN A 163 11.62 12.93 -10.12
CA GLN A 163 12.26 14.06 -10.80
C GLN A 163 11.23 15.07 -11.33
N GLU A 164 9.95 14.75 -11.24
CA GLU A 164 8.88 15.67 -11.58
C GLU A 164 8.89 16.89 -10.64
N ASP A 165 8.73 18.09 -11.23
CA ASP A 165 8.73 19.32 -10.47
C ASP A 165 7.61 19.35 -9.42
N GLY A 166 7.97 19.68 -8.18
CA GLY A 166 7.03 19.79 -7.08
C GLY A 166 6.87 18.53 -6.22
N ARG A 167 7.52 17.44 -6.60
CA ARG A 167 7.55 16.20 -5.78
C ARG A 167 8.71 16.13 -4.82
#